data_f70bcda0fc354a04ff632c4d8a4a3d55
#
_entry.id   f70bcda0fc354a04ff632c4d8a4a3d55
#
_cell.length_a   1.000
_cell.length_b   1.000
_cell.length_c   1.000
_cell.angle_alpha   90.00
_cell.angle_beta   90.00
_cell.angle_gamma   90.00
#
_symmetry.space_group_name_H-M   'P 1'
#
loop_
_entity.id
_entity.type
_entity.pdbx_description
1 polymer ?
#
loop_
_entity_poly.entity_id
_entity_poly.type
_entity_poly.pdbx_seq_one_letter_code
_entity_poly.pdbx_strand_id
1 'polypeptide(L)'
;MEKNISEKKYIDWKDDKDFNNAMKYLYPSEGNYSNRKEDLGGPTNLGVTQSTFDWYNKKHKLPQKDVKNITKGEAAQIYDEYFWKQSGASDIKDKKLALLYFDAAVNHGPYYAKKYYKESKGDFDKFMQLRKDHYKRMADNIKGQDKNYNGWINRLDILKEYAEKNYK
;
A
#
# COMPACT_ATOMS: atom_id res chain seq x y z
N MET A 1 -2.22 26.84 -9.23
CA MET A 1 -0.75 26.66 -9.13
C MET A 1 -0.41 25.39 -8.33
N GLU A 2 -1.05 24.26 -8.68
CA GLU A 2 -0.84 22.95 -8.04
C GLU A 2 -0.21 21.93 -9.00
N LYS A 3 0.45 22.44 -10.03
CA LYS A 3 1.07 21.63 -11.09
C LYS A 3 2.48 21.29 -10.72
N ASN A 4 2.89 20.59 -9.92
CA ASN A 4 4.23 20.05 -9.70
C ASN A 4 4.51 19.76 -8.22
N ILE A 5 3.62 19.05 -7.57
CA ILE A 5 4.14 18.09 -6.61
C ILE A 5 4.61 16.95 -7.52
N SER A 6 5.74 17.19 -8.15
CA SER A 6 6.32 16.28 -9.13
C SER A 6 6.65 14.96 -8.46
N GLU A 7 6.72 13.90 -9.24
CA GLU A 7 7.28 12.60 -8.85
C GLU A 7 8.54 12.77 -7.98
N LYS A 8 9.34 13.79 -8.25
CA LYS A 8 10.53 14.16 -7.49
C LYS A 8 10.24 14.46 -6.01
N LYS A 9 9.10 15.07 -5.67
CA LYS A 9 8.74 15.37 -4.26
C LYS A 9 8.40 14.10 -3.46
N TYR A 10 7.86 13.08 -4.10
CA TYR A 10 7.67 11.78 -3.47
C TYR A 10 9.00 11.05 -3.27
N ILE A 11 9.93 11.21 -4.21
CA ILE A 11 11.26 10.57 -4.18
C ILE A 11 12.14 11.18 -3.08
N ASP A 12 12.01 12.48 -2.84
CA ASP A 12 12.84 13.24 -1.88
C ASP A 12 12.15 13.41 -0.52
N TRP A 13 11.08 12.63 -0.26
CA TRP A 13 10.30 12.78 0.95
C TRP A 13 11.14 12.50 2.22
N LYS A 14 11.43 13.56 2.99
CA LYS A 14 12.13 13.53 4.30
C LYS A 14 13.46 12.75 4.31
N ASP A 15 14.17 12.69 3.20
CA ASP A 15 15.46 12.00 3.07
C ASP A 15 15.46 10.50 3.44
N ASP A 16 14.29 9.88 3.56
CA ASP A 16 14.15 8.44 3.79
C ASP A 16 14.32 7.68 2.47
N LYS A 17 15.54 7.20 2.22
CA LYS A 17 15.87 6.47 0.99
C LYS A 17 15.07 5.20 0.80
N ASP A 18 14.80 4.49 1.88
CA ASP A 18 14.09 3.21 1.81
C ASP A 18 12.61 3.42 1.49
N PHE A 19 11.99 4.40 2.13
CA PHE A 19 10.64 4.84 1.80
C PHE A 19 10.55 5.32 0.34
N ASN A 20 11.48 6.16 -0.08
CA ASN A 20 11.49 6.70 -1.44
C ASN A 20 11.63 5.59 -2.50
N ASN A 21 12.49 4.60 -2.24
CA ASN A 21 12.65 3.45 -3.13
C ASN A 21 11.38 2.58 -3.20
N ALA A 22 10.73 2.36 -2.07
CA ALA A 22 9.45 1.64 -2.02
C ALA A 22 8.34 2.41 -2.76
N MET A 23 8.30 3.73 -2.61
CA MET A 23 7.33 4.58 -3.30
C MET A 23 7.53 4.64 -4.83
N LYS A 24 8.74 4.46 -5.32
CA LYS A 24 8.98 4.32 -6.77
C LYS A 24 8.22 3.14 -7.39
N TYR A 25 8.06 2.07 -6.62
CA TYR A 25 7.23 0.94 -7.02
C TYR A 25 5.73 1.21 -6.79
N LEU A 26 5.37 1.61 -5.57
CA LEU A 26 3.97 1.72 -5.18
C LEU A 26 3.23 2.84 -5.92
N TYR A 27 3.85 4.00 -6.04
CA TYR A 27 3.17 5.18 -6.57
C TYR A 27 2.60 5.01 -7.99
N PRO A 28 3.35 4.44 -8.96
CA PRO A 28 2.80 4.24 -10.30
C PRO A 28 1.68 3.19 -10.37
N SER A 29 1.61 2.29 -9.39
CA SER A 29 0.62 1.23 -9.34
C SER A 29 -0.67 1.62 -8.59
N GLU A 30 -0.68 2.75 -7.88
CA GLU A 30 -1.86 3.21 -7.16
C GLU A 30 -2.85 3.92 -8.10
N GLY A 31 -4.13 3.57 -7.94
CA GLY A 31 -5.19 3.98 -8.84
C GLY A 31 -5.74 5.38 -8.61
N ASN A 32 -6.57 5.81 -9.54
CA ASN A 32 -7.38 7.00 -9.42
C ASN A 32 -8.57 6.79 -8.45
N TYR A 33 -9.38 7.83 -8.29
CA TYR A 33 -10.59 7.75 -7.48
C TYR A 33 -11.52 6.61 -7.93
N SER A 34 -11.96 5.82 -6.97
CA SER A 34 -12.96 4.77 -7.14
C SER A 34 -13.98 4.82 -6.00
N ASN A 35 -15.24 4.60 -6.35
CA ASN A 35 -16.35 4.44 -5.40
C ASN A 35 -17.30 3.36 -5.91
N ARG A 36 -16.74 2.22 -6.29
CA ARG A 36 -17.53 1.08 -6.76
C ARG A 36 -18.12 0.34 -5.57
N LYS A 37 -19.34 -0.18 -5.74
CA LYS A 37 -20.01 -0.98 -4.70
C LYS A 37 -19.25 -2.25 -4.33
N GLU A 38 -18.43 -2.74 -5.25
CA GLU A 38 -17.59 -3.92 -5.08
C GLU A 38 -16.29 -3.64 -4.34
N ASP A 39 -15.92 -2.37 -4.17
CA ASP A 39 -14.70 -1.99 -3.45
C ASP A 39 -14.93 -2.11 -1.95
N LEU A 40 -14.32 -3.11 -1.34
CA LEU A 40 -14.52 -3.48 0.06
C LEU A 40 -14.12 -2.38 1.05
N GLY A 41 -13.22 -1.48 0.65
CA GLY A 41 -12.77 -0.35 1.45
C GLY A 41 -13.60 0.93 1.30
N GLY A 42 -14.65 0.89 0.45
CA GLY A 42 -15.41 2.09 0.10
C GLY A 42 -14.65 3.07 -0.79
N PRO A 43 -15.03 4.37 -0.78
CA PRO A 43 -14.38 5.37 -1.62
C PRO A 43 -12.88 5.41 -1.39
N THR A 44 -12.11 5.38 -2.48
CA THR A 44 -10.65 5.31 -2.47
C THR A 44 -10.07 6.23 -3.54
N ASN A 45 -9.00 6.93 -3.22
CA ASN A 45 -8.25 7.72 -4.19
C ASN A 45 -6.76 7.68 -3.87
N LEU A 46 -5.92 7.56 -4.89
CA LEU A 46 -4.47 7.41 -4.76
C LEU A 46 -4.08 6.30 -3.77
N GLY A 47 -4.87 5.22 -3.72
CA GLY A 47 -4.66 4.10 -2.80
C GLY A 47 -5.05 4.35 -1.34
N VAL A 48 -5.64 5.50 -1.03
CA VAL A 48 -6.09 5.87 0.33
C VAL A 48 -7.61 5.77 0.41
N THR A 49 -8.12 5.01 1.37
CA THR A 49 -9.56 4.93 1.63
C THR A 49 -10.06 6.16 2.38
N GLN A 50 -11.35 6.45 2.27
CA GLN A 50 -11.97 7.54 3.04
C GLN A 50 -11.73 7.39 4.54
N SER A 51 -11.86 6.19 5.09
CA SER A 51 -11.65 5.95 6.52
C SER A 51 -10.21 6.22 6.97
N THR A 52 -9.22 5.88 6.16
CA THR A 52 -7.81 6.18 6.46
C THR A 52 -7.53 7.68 6.38
N PHE A 53 -8.13 8.36 5.39
CA PHE A 53 -8.03 9.82 5.26
C PHE A 53 -8.69 10.56 6.44
N ASP A 54 -9.86 10.12 6.87
CA ASP A 54 -10.56 10.66 8.04
C ASP A 54 -9.73 10.51 9.32
N TRP A 55 -9.15 9.32 9.51
CA TRP A 55 -8.24 9.06 10.63
C TRP A 55 -7.05 10.02 10.64
N TYR A 56 -6.40 10.19 9.49
CA TYR A 56 -5.25 11.08 9.35
C TYR A 56 -5.63 12.54 9.66
N ASN A 57 -6.71 13.03 9.06
CA ASN A 57 -7.17 14.40 9.27
C ASN A 57 -7.56 14.64 10.74
N LYS A 58 -8.23 13.70 11.38
CA LYS A 58 -8.57 13.78 12.80
C LYS A 58 -7.32 13.82 13.69
N LYS A 59 -6.36 12.95 13.44
CA LYS A 59 -5.09 12.89 14.18
C LYS A 59 -4.32 14.21 14.12
N HIS A 60 -4.30 14.82 12.95
CA HIS A 60 -3.57 16.08 12.70
C HIS A 60 -4.43 17.32 12.90
N LYS A 61 -5.65 17.18 13.40
CA LYS A 61 -6.61 18.29 13.62
C LYS A 61 -6.86 19.11 12.34
N LEU A 62 -6.89 18.43 11.22
CA LEU A 62 -7.19 18.99 9.91
C LEU A 62 -8.69 18.88 9.60
N PRO A 63 -9.25 19.77 8.75
CA PRO A 63 -10.63 19.67 8.32
C PRO A 63 -10.90 18.31 7.64
N GLN A 64 -12.08 17.74 7.89
CA GLN A 64 -12.50 16.54 7.18
C GLN A 64 -12.78 16.87 5.72
N LYS A 65 -12.31 16.02 4.82
CA LYS A 65 -12.46 16.17 3.37
C LYS A 65 -12.87 14.85 2.74
N ASP A 66 -13.58 14.94 1.64
CA ASP A 66 -13.82 13.79 0.77
C ASP A 66 -12.50 13.31 0.17
N VAL A 67 -12.24 12.01 0.25
CA VAL A 67 -11.01 11.39 -0.32
C VAL A 67 -10.88 11.63 -1.83
N LYS A 68 -11.98 11.91 -2.51
CA LYS A 68 -11.95 12.35 -3.91
C LYS A 68 -11.03 13.55 -4.13
N ASN A 69 -10.91 14.42 -3.13
CA ASN A 69 -10.13 15.65 -3.17
C ASN A 69 -8.75 15.53 -2.49
N ILE A 70 -8.31 14.33 -2.13
CA ILE A 70 -6.99 14.13 -1.56
C ILE A 70 -5.91 14.58 -2.52
N THR A 71 -4.93 15.33 -2.02
CA THR A 71 -3.76 15.72 -2.82
C THR A 71 -2.71 14.62 -2.79
N LYS A 72 -1.82 14.63 -3.79
CA LYS A 72 -0.67 13.71 -3.83
C LYS A 72 0.23 13.87 -2.60
N GLY A 73 0.40 15.12 -2.11
CA GLY A 73 1.18 15.40 -0.91
C GLY A 73 0.53 14.80 0.35
N GLU A 74 -0.78 14.92 0.51
CA GLU A 74 -1.53 14.30 1.60
C GLU A 74 -1.44 12.77 1.54
N ALA A 75 -1.62 12.19 0.37
CA ALA A 75 -1.48 10.76 0.18
C ALA A 75 -0.07 10.26 0.55
N ALA A 76 0.99 10.95 0.09
CA ALA A 76 2.37 10.59 0.43
C ALA A 76 2.65 10.68 1.94
N GLN A 77 2.09 11.66 2.64
CA GLN A 77 2.21 11.75 4.10
C GLN A 77 1.53 10.56 4.81
N ILE A 78 0.37 10.14 4.32
CA ILE A 78 -0.34 8.98 4.85
C ILE A 78 0.47 7.70 4.60
N TYR A 79 1.04 7.52 3.41
CA TYR A 79 1.92 6.39 3.12
C TYR A 79 3.11 6.35 4.06
N ASP A 80 3.81 7.46 4.27
CA ASP A 80 4.96 7.56 5.17
C ASP A 80 4.56 7.28 6.63
N GLU A 81 3.56 7.99 7.14
CA GLU A 81 3.18 7.92 8.54
C GLU A 81 2.47 6.64 8.91
N TYR A 82 1.46 6.26 8.15
CA TYR A 82 0.57 5.14 8.51
C TYR A 82 1.07 3.79 7.98
N PHE A 83 1.36 3.71 6.68
CA PHE A 83 1.71 2.45 6.05
C PHE A 83 3.19 2.08 6.16
N TRP A 84 4.09 3.06 6.25
CA TRP A 84 5.52 2.82 6.34
C TRP A 84 6.01 2.78 7.79
N LYS A 85 5.79 3.82 8.56
CA LYS A 85 6.28 3.92 9.94
C LYS A 85 5.40 3.22 10.95
N GLN A 86 4.14 3.62 11.05
CA GLN A 86 3.23 3.10 12.08
C GLN A 86 2.95 1.61 11.91
N SER A 87 2.89 1.12 10.68
CA SER A 87 2.71 -0.31 10.40
C SER A 87 3.89 -1.17 10.86
N GLY A 88 5.09 -0.59 10.91
CA GLY A 88 6.35 -1.29 11.22
C GLY A 88 7.23 -1.62 10.01
N ALA A 89 6.82 -1.27 8.80
CA ALA A 89 7.62 -1.52 7.60
C ALA A 89 9.02 -0.90 7.69
N SER A 90 9.11 0.32 8.24
CA SER A 90 10.39 1.04 8.39
C SER A 90 11.40 0.34 9.30
N ASP A 91 10.96 -0.57 10.16
CA ASP A 91 11.81 -1.30 11.10
C ASP A 91 12.41 -2.57 10.49
N ILE A 92 11.96 -2.98 9.32
CA ILE A 92 12.42 -4.20 8.65
C ILE A 92 13.73 -3.92 7.93
N LYS A 93 14.81 -4.62 8.32
CA LYS A 93 16.15 -4.42 7.78
C LYS A 93 16.32 -4.97 6.37
N ASP A 94 15.70 -6.11 6.06
CA ASP A 94 15.69 -6.67 4.71
C ASP A 94 14.81 -5.81 3.80
N LYS A 95 15.42 -5.16 2.82
CA LYS A 95 14.76 -4.18 1.94
C LYS A 95 13.68 -4.81 1.05
N LYS A 96 13.90 -6.02 0.56
CA LYS A 96 12.89 -6.77 -0.21
C LYS A 96 11.66 -7.05 0.64
N LEU A 97 11.90 -7.49 1.85
CA LEU A 97 10.85 -7.82 2.79
C LEU A 97 10.12 -6.57 3.26
N ALA A 98 10.82 -5.47 3.49
CA ALA A 98 10.21 -4.18 3.82
C ALA A 98 9.27 -3.69 2.71
N LEU A 99 9.67 -3.83 1.43
CA LEU A 99 8.82 -3.49 0.30
C LEU A 99 7.56 -4.39 0.26
N LEU A 100 7.71 -5.70 0.40
CA LEU A 100 6.60 -6.65 0.42
C LEU A 100 5.62 -6.36 1.57
N TYR A 101 6.16 -6.06 2.75
CA TYR A 101 5.37 -5.69 3.93
C TYR A 101 4.62 -4.37 3.71
N PHE A 102 5.29 -3.36 3.20
CA PHE A 102 4.69 -2.05 2.90
C PHE A 102 3.54 -2.18 1.90
N ASP A 103 3.77 -2.88 0.80
CA ASP A 103 2.72 -3.16 -0.20
C ASP A 103 1.55 -3.94 0.42
N ALA A 104 1.83 -4.91 1.29
CA ALA A 104 0.80 -5.63 2.04
C ALA A 104 0.01 -4.72 2.98
N ALA A 105 0.68 -3.80 3.69
CA ALA A 105 0.02 -2.84 4.58
C ALA A 105 -0.94 -1.93 3.81
N VAL A 106 -0.55 -1.50 2.62
CA VAL A 106 -1.40 -0.67 1.75
C VAL A 106 -2.60 -1.47 1.22
N ASN A 107 -2.37 -2.71 0.74
CA ASN A 107 -3.41 -3.48 0.04
C ASN A 107 -4.30 -4.34 0.94
N HIS A 108 -3.78 -4.85 2.05
CA HIS A 108 -4.51 -5.70 2.98
C HIS A 108 -4.77 -5.05 4.34
N GLY A 109 -4.14 -3.90 4.60
CA GLY A 109 -4.11 -3.25 5.89
C GLY A 109 -2.93 -3.68 6.77
N PRO A 110 -2.49 -2.81 7.71
CA PRO A 110 -1.35 -3.07 8.59
C PRO A 110 -1.49 -4.34 9.45
N TYR A 111 -2.71 -4.68 9.85
CA TYR A 111 -2.99 -5.89 10.61
C TYR A 111 -2.53 -7.16 9.86
N TYR A 112 -2.92 -7.30 8.60
CA TYR A 112 -2.56 -8.48 7.80
C TYR A 112 -1.08 -8.47 7.42
N ALA A 113 -0.49 -7.32 7.16
CA ALA A 113 0.95 -7.21 6.92
C ALA A 113 1.75 -7.75 8.12
N LYS A 114 1.41 -7.32 9.32
CA LYS A 114 2.02 -7.80 10.57
C LYS A 114 1.80 -9.28 10.80
N LYS A 115 0.57 -9.76 10.59
CA LYS A 115 0.21 -11.18 10.73
C LYS A 115 1.06 -12.05 9.80
N TYR A 116 1.13 -11.72 8.53
CA TYR A 116 1.87 -12.51 7.54
C TYR A 116 3.37 -12.43 7.72
N TYR A 117 3.89 -11.29 8.14
CA TYR A 117 5.29 -11.16 8.54
C TYR A 117 5.66 -12.14 9.66
N LYS A 118 4.84 -12.18 10.68
CA LYS A 118 5.03 -13.09 11.83
C LYS A 118 4.91 -14.56 11.43
N GLU A 119 3.88 -14.91 10.66
CA GLU A 119 3.64 -16.30 10.21
C GLU A 119 4.73 -16.79 9.25
N SER A 120 5.25 -15.92 8.38
CA SER A 120 6.34 -16.24 7.46
C SER A 120 7.71 -16.32 8.13
N LYS A 121 7.82 -15.86 9.38
CA LYS A 121 9.10 -15.74 10.12
C LYS A 121 10.16 -14.94 9.33
N GLY A 122 9.72 -13.93 8.61
CA GLY A 122 10.59 -13.10 7.77
C GLY A 122 11.06 -13.75 6.47
N ASP A 123 10.47 -14.86 6.06
CA ASP A 123 10.76 -15.49 4.77
C ASP A 123 9.92 -14.84 3.67
N PHE A 124 10.59 -14.30 2.64
CA PHE A 124 9.95 -13.57 1.56
C PHE A 124 8.94 -14.43 0.77
N ASP A 125 9.34 -15.65 0.39
CA ASP A 125 8.50 -16.52 -0.43
C ASP A 125 7.28 -17.03 0.37
N LYS A 126 7.45 -17.32 1.65
CA LYS A 126 6.34 -17.68 2.54
C LYS A 126 5.38 -16.50 2.73
N PHE A 127 5.88 -15.30 2.93
CA PHE A 127 5.05 -14.11 3.01
C PHE A 127 4.26 -13.89 1.72
N MET A 128 4.92 -14.02 0.59
CA MET A 128 4.29 -13.92 -0.73
C MET A 128 3.16 -14.95 -0.89
N GLN A 129 3.40 -16.21 -0.47
CA GLN A 129 2.37 -17.26 -0.53
C GLN A 129 1.17 -16.95 0.37
N LEU A 130 1.40 -16.44 1.59
CA LEU A 130 0.32 -16.03 2.48
C LEU A 130 -0.56 -14.94 1.86
N ARG A 131 0.03 -14.01 1.11
CA ARG A 131 -0.71 -13.00 0.37
C ARG A 131 -1.53 -13.60 -0.78
N LYS A 132 -0.96 -14.53 -1.53
CA LYS A 132 -1.68 -15.26 -2.58
C LYS A 132 -2.88 -16.01 -2.01
N ASP A 133 -2.70 -16.67 -0.88
CA ASP A 133 -3.77 -17.38 -0.16
C ASP A 133 -4.85 -16.40 0.34
N HIS A 134 -4.46 -15.21 0.79
CA HIS A 134 -5.40 -14.16 1.18
C HIS A 134 -6.30 -13.77 0.00
N TYR A 135 -5.72 -13.49 -1.16
CA TYR A 135 -6.49 -13.16 -2.36
C TYR A 135 -7.37 -14.33 -2.82
N LYS A 136 -6.89 -15.56 -2.69
CA LYS A 136 -7.68 -16.75 -3.01
C LYS A 136 -8.92 -16.86 -2.11
N ARG A 137 -8.75 -16.65 -0.81
CA ARG A 137 -9.89 -16.63 0.13
C ARG A 137 -10.90 -15.54 -0.22
N MET A 138 -10.43 -14.35 -0.56
CA MET A 138 -11.31 -13.25 -0.99
C MET A 138 -12.09 -13.63 -2.26
N ALA A 139 -11.42 -14.19 -3.26
CA ALA A 139 -12.04 -14.61 -4.50
C ALA A 139 -13.09 -15.70 -4.29
N ASP A 140 -12.81 -16.66 -3.41
CA ASP A 140 -13.69 -17.80 -3.15
C ASP A 140 -14.89 -17.47 -2.25
N ASN A 141 -14.71 -16.53 -1.29
CA ASN A 141 -15.68 -16.30 -0.22
C ASN A 141 -16.45 -15.00 -0.33
N ILE A 142 -16.02 -14.06 -1.16
CA ILE A 142 -16.68 -12.78 -1.34
C ILE A 142 -17.27 -12.69 -2.74
N LYS A 143 -18.59 -12.60 -2.82
CA LYS A 143 -19.33 -12.52 -4.09
C LYS A 143 -18.78 -11.40 -4.97
N GLY A 144 -18.45 -11.73 -6.22
CA GLY A 144 -17.98 -10.78 -7.22
C GLY A 144 -16.47 -10.49 -7.18
N GLN A 145 -15.73 -11.08 -6.23
CA GLN A 145 -14.27 -10.86 -6.13
C GLN A 145 -13.44 -11.88 -6.93
N ASP A 146 -14.04 -12.98 -7.37
CA ASP A 146 -13.39 -13.99 -8.20
C ASP A 146 -12.81 -13.41 -9.50
N LYS A 147 -13.50 -12.45 -10.10
CA LYS A 147 -13.03 -11.73 -11.30
C LYS A 147 -11.74 -10.94 -11.12
N ASN A 148 -11.39 -10.58 -9.89
CA ASN A 148 -10.19 -9.80 -9.57
C ASN A 148 -8.96 -10.66 -9.27
N TYR A 149 -9.15 -11.97 -9.08
CA TYR A 149 -8.09 -12.87 -8.60
C TYR A 149 -6.84 -12.87 -9.49
N ASN A 150 -7.01 -13.03 -10.79
CA ASN A 150 -5.88 -13.06 -11.72
C ASN A 150 -5.10 -11.75 -11.74
N GLY A 151 -5.78 -10.62 -11.65
CA GLY A 151 -5.16 -9.30 -11.53
C GLY A 151 -4.33 -9.15 -10.26
N TRP A 152 -4.85 -9.61 -9.14
CA TRP A 152 -4.13 -9.58 -7.86
C TRP A 152 -2.89 -10.46 -7.87
N ILE A 153 -2.98 -11.67 -8.41
CA ILE A 153 -1.83 -12.58 -8.50
C ILE A 153 -0.77 -12.02 -9.45
N ASN A 154 -1.17 -11.48 -10.58
CA ASN A 154 -0.26 -10.82 -11.52
C ASN A 154 0.47 -9.64 -10.86
N ARG A 155 -0.23 -8.83 -10.07
CA ARG A 155 0.37 -7.73 -9.30
C ARG A 155 1.44 -8.24 -8.33
N LEU A 156 1.20 -9.35 -7.64
CA LEU A 156 2.18 -9.96 -6.72
C LEU A 156 3.42 -10.48 -7.47
N ASP A 157 3.23 -11.07 -8.64
CA ASP A 157 4.34 -11.54 -9.47
C ASP A 157 5.21 -10.38 -9.97
N ILE A 158 4.60 -9.26 -10.35
CA ILE A 158 5.30 -8.02 -10.71
C ILE A 158 6.08 -7.47 -9.52
N LEU A 159 5.50 -7.47 -8.33
CA LEU A 159 6.17 -7.05 -7.10
C LEU A 159 7.42 -7.89 -6.82
N LYS A 160 7.30 -9.21 -6.93
CA LYS A 160 8.43 -10.13 -6.76
C LYS A 160 9.56 -9.84 -7.75
N GLU A 161 9.25 -9.70 -9.02
CA GLU A 161 10.19 -9.35 -10.08
C GLU A 161 10.91 -8.03 -9.78
N TYR A 162 10.16 -7.01 -9.41
CA TYR A 162 10.71 -5.71 -9.05
C TYR A 162 11.66 -5.81 -7.84
N ALA A 163 11.26 -6.53 -6.80
CA ALA A 163 12.06 -6.70 -5.59
C ALA A 163 13.38 -7.44 -5.89
N GLU A 164 13.33 -8.52 -6.67
CA GLU A 164 14.52 -9.29 -7.06
C GLU A 164 15.48 -8.47 -7.93
N LYS A 165 14.96 -7.60 -8.79
CA LYS A 165 15.76 -6.76 -9.68
C LYS A 165 16.42 -5.57 -8.97
N ASN A 166 15.73 -4.94 -8.02
CA ASN A 166 16.13 -3.65 -7.44
C ASN A 166 16.73 -3.74 -6.04
N TYR A 167 16.56 -4.86 -5.35
CA TYR A 167 17.07 -5.07 -4.00
C TYR A 167 17.93 -6.34 -3.98
N LYS A 168 19.16 -6.18 -4.31
CA LYS A 168 20.13 -7.30 -4.29
C LYS A 168 20.86 -7.40 -2.97
#